data_83fa3ee0b22b0dad69cb794c8ec3652a
#
_entry.id   83fa3ee0b22b0dad69cb794c8ec3652a
#
_cell.length_a   1.000
_cell.length_b   1.000
_cell.length_c   1.000
_cell.angle_alpha   90.00
_cell.angle_beta   90.00
_cell.angle_gamma   90.00
#
_symmetry.space_group_name_H-M   'P 1'
#
loop_
_entity.id
_entity.type
_entity.pdbx_description
1 polymer ?
#
loop_
_entity_poly.entity_id
_entity_poly.type
_entity_poly.pdbx_seq_one_letter_code
_entity_poly.pdbx_strand_id
1 'polypeptide(L)'
;MRLDKYLTKTNVGNRKQSKKLIKEKKIYVEDKLITNESFQVKENANVYLLNNNSLEKLVYEEYIYLMLNKPKDYVCAIKDNLHKSVLELIKDYEERDLHIVGRLDIDTEGLLLITDDGDFTHKITSPKSNISKNIMSNIVEK
;
A
#
# COMPACT_ATOMS: atom_id res chain seq x y z
N MET A 1 8.35 -6.09 16.94
CA MET A 1 7.80 -4.85 16.34
C MET A 1 6.64 -4.32 17.19
N ARG A 2 6.44 -3.01 17.32
CA ARG A 2 5.29 -2.45 18.05
C ARG A 2 3.97 -2.81 17.36
N LEU A 3 2.93 -3.10 18.14
CA LEU A 3 1.61 -3.50 17.63
C LEU A 3 0.97 -2.44 16.72
N ASP A 4 1.06 -1.14 17.09
CA ASP A 4 0.52 -0.07 16.27
C ASP A 4 1.17 -0.01 14.86
N LYS A 5 2.47 -0.31 14.76
CA LYS A 5 3.19 -0.43 13.49
C LYS A 5 2.84 -1.73 12.75
N TYR A 6 2.73 -2.85 13.46
CA TYR A 6 2.34 -4.13 12.88
C TYR A 6 1.00 -4.02 12.16
N LEU A 7 0.00 -3.41 12.80
CA LEU A 7 -1.35 -3.29 12.24
C LEU A 7 -1.41 -2.46 10.95
N THR A 8 -0.54 -1.46 10.77
CA THR A 8 -0.49 -0.71 9.50
C THR A 8 0.00 -1.55 8.32
N LYS A 9 0.57 -2.72 8.59
CA LYS A 9 1.04 -3.68 7.59
C LYS A 9 0.07 -4.85 7.39
N THR A 10 -1.14 -4.77 7.94
CA THR A 10 -2.18 -5.81 7.84
C THR A 10 -3.47 -5.32 7.16
N ASN A 11 -3.46 -4.17 6.52
CA ASN A 11 -4.61 -3.57 5.82
C ASN A 11 -5.86 -3.30 6.69
N VAL A 12 -5.70 -3.25 8.01
CA VAL A 12 -6.80 -2.88 8.93
C VAL A 12 -6.95 -1.38 9.13
N GLY A 13 -6.10 -0.60 8.50
CA GLY A 13 -6.15 0.85 8.53
C GLY A 13 -4.81 1.51 8.82
N ASN A 14 -4.81 2.84 8.72
CA ASN A 14 -3.64 3.65 9.04
C ASN A 14 -3.32 3.63 10.55
N ARG A 15 -2.22 4.27 10.94
CA ARG A 15 -1.76 4.28 12.33
C ARG A 15 -2.81 4.82 13.32
N LYS A 16 -3.63 5.80 12.91
CA LYS A 16 -4.69 6.38 13.76
C LYS A 16 -5.82 5.37 13.96
N GLN A 17 -6.23 4.69 12.90
CA GLN A 17 -7.25 3.63 12.94
C GLN A 17 -6.75 2.43 13.73
N SER A 18 -5.52 1.99 13.53
CA SER A 18 -4.88 0.92 14.30
C SER A 18 -4.90 1.20 15.81
N LYS A 19 -4.55 2.42 16.21
CA LYS A 19 -4.62 2.84 17.62
C LYS A 19 -6.05 2.84 18.15
N LYS A 20 -7.04 3.24 17.33
CA LYS A 20 -8.45 3.21 17.69
C LYS A 20 -8.92 1.78 17.96
N LEU A 21 -8.60 0.83 17.07
CA LEU A 21 -8.95 -0.59 17.22
C LEU A 21 -8.37 -1.20 18.52
N ILE A 22 -7.12 -0.84 18.86
CA ILE A 22 -6.51 -1.28 20.12
C ILE A 22 -7.27 -0.73 21.33
N LYS A 23 -7.62 0.56 21.33
CA LYS A 23 -8.41 1.20 22.40
C LYS A 23 -9.82 0.62 22.51
N GLU A 24 -10.44 0.25 21.41
CA GLU A 24 -11.77 -0.39 21.35
C GLU A 24 -11.71 -1.88 21.76
N LYS A 25 -10.55 -2.38 22.20
CA LYS A 25 -10.36 -3.76 22.67
C LYS A 25 -10.69 -4.81 21.61
N LYS A 26 -10.36 -4.53 20.38
CA LYS A 26 -10.64 -5.40 19.21
C LYS A 26 -9.45 -6.24 18.77
N ILE A 27 -8.26 -6.01 19.32
CA ILE A 27 -7.03 -6.66 18.85
C ILE A 27 -6.56 -7.73 19.84
N TYR A 28 -6.36 -8.91 19.30
CA TYR A 28 -5.82 -10.06 20.04
C TYR A 28 -4.48 -10.48 19.46
N VAL A 29 -3.53 -10.81 20.32
CA VAL A 29 -2.25 -11.43 19.94
C VAL A 29 -2.21 -12.79 20.59
N GLU A 30 -2.11 -13.84 19.80
CA GLU A 30 -2.46 -15.21 20.20
C GLU A 30 -3.89 -15.18 20.85
N ASP A 31 -4.02 -15.66 22.05
CA ASP A 31 -5.31 -15.71 22.77
C ASP A 31 -5.52 -14.53 23.73
N LYS A 32 -4.67 -13.48 23.67
CA LYS A 32 -4.66 -12.38 24.62
C LYS A 32 -5.17 -11.09 24.00
N LEU A 33 -6.19 -10.49 24.61
CA LEU A 33 -6.61 -9.15 24.30
C LEU A 33 -5.51 -8.12 24.64
N ILE A 34 -5.10 -7.31 23.67
CA ILE A 34 -4.07 -6.29 23.84
C ILE A 34 -4.69 -4.89 23.78
N THR A 35 -4.42 -4.09 24.81
CA THR A 35 -4.90 -2.70 24.94
C THR A 35 -3.76 -1.68 24.87
N ASN A 36 -2.52 -2.13 24.84
CA ASN A 36 -1.33 -1.28 24.78
C ASN A 36 -0.78 -1.23 23.34
N GLU A 37 -0.81 -0.04 22.75
CA GLU A 37 -0.29 0.20 21.39
C GLU A 37 1.21 -0.08 21.23
N SER A 38 1.97 0.01 22.34
CA SER A 38 3.41 -0.25 22.36
C SER A 38 3.76 -1.72 22.59
N PHE A 39 2.76 -2.60 22.72
CA PHE A 39 2.98 -4.04 22.87
C PHE A 39 3.90 -4.55 21.75
N GLN A 40 4.89 -5.38 22.13
CA GLN A 40 5.83 -5.94 21.16
C GLN A 40 5.30 -7.24 20.59
N VAL A 41 4.91 -7.21 19.33
CA VAL A 41 4.51 -8.38 18.56
C VAL A 41 5.77 -9.14 18.13
N LYS A 42 5.83 -10.44 18.45
CA LYS A 42 6.89 -11.34 17.98
C LYS A 42 6.72 -11.63 16.48
N GLU A 43 7.82 -11.98 15.82
CA GLU A 43 7.85 -12.18 14.37
C GLU A 43 6.81 -13.19 13.85
N ASN A 44 6.58 -14.28 14.59
CA ASN A 44 5.67 -15.35 14.20
C ASN A 44 4.35 -15.35 15.01
N ALA A 45 4.02 -14.25 15.69
CA ALA A 45 2.80 -14.18 16.48
C ALA A 45 1.57 -14.03 15.58
N ASN A 46 0.50 -14.77 15.91
CA ASN A 46 -0.77 -14.60 15.26
C ASN A 46 -1.51 -13.41 15.86
N VAL A 47 -1.95 -12.50 15.02
CA VAL A 47 -2.72 -11.33 15.41
C VAL A 47 -4.12 -11.43 14.80
N TYR A 48 -5.13 -11.11 15.60
CA TYR A 48 -6.54 -11.21 15.20
C TYR A 48 -7.26 -9.90 15.47
N LEU A 49 -8.21 -9.59 14.60
CA LEU A 49 -9.19 -8.53 14.77
C LEU A 49 -10.54 -9.15 15.19
N LEU A 50 -11.13 -8.66 16.27
CA LEU A 50 -12.50 -8.99 16.64
C LEU A 50 -13.47 -8.16 15.79
N ASN A 51 -14.18 -8.83 14.90
CA ASN A 51 -15.19 -8.24 14.03
C ASN A 51 -16.48 -9.03 14.16
N ASN A 52 -17.60 -8.37 14.51
CA ASN A 52 -18.94 -8.97 14.66
C ASN A 52 -18.93 -10.29 15.47
N ASN A 53 -18.25 -10.32 16.61
CA ASN A 53 -18.07 -11.50 17.48
C ASN A 53 -17.27 -12.66 16.86
N SER A 54 -16.58 -12.43 15.76
CA SER A 54 -15.66 -13.38 15.14
C SER A 54 -14.23 -12.85 15.20
N LEU A 55 -13.26 -13.74 15.42
CA LEU A 55 -11.85 -13.42 15.34
C LEU A 55 -11.34 -13.69 13.92
N GLU A 56 -10.94 -12.64 13.24
CA GLU A 56 -10.35 -12.69 11.91
C GLU A 56 -8.83 -12.59 12.03
N LYS A 57 -8.11 -13.57 11.51
CA LYS A 57 -6.65 -13.55 11.49
C LYS A 57 -6.15 -12.48 10.54
N LEU A 58 -5.28 -11.60 11.03
CA LEU A 58 -4.64 -10.58 10.23
C LEU A 58 -3.39 -11.15 9.54
N VAL A 59 -3.28 -10.90 8.24
CA VAL A 59 -2.12 -11.26 7.44
C VAL A 59 -1.15 -10.09 7.44
N TYR A 60 0.07 -10.33 7.92
CA TYR A 60 1.14 -9.34 7.88
C TYR A 60 1.85 -9.38 6.53
N GLU A 61 1.92 -8.23 5.88
CA GLU A 61 2.68 -8.03 4.64
C GLU A 61 3.63 -6.86 4.83
N GLU A 62 4.93 -7.12 4.90
CA GLU A 62 5.92 -6.07 5.13
C GLU A 62 5.86 -5.02 4.02
N TYR A 63 5.83 -5.48 2.78
CA TYR A 63 5.65 -4.64 1.60
C TYR A 63 4.61 -5.24 0.67
N ILE A 64 3.94 -4.40 -0.10
CA ILE A 64 3.07 -4.82 -1.18
C ILE A 64 3.64 -4.36 -2.52
N TYR A 65 3.40 -5.16 -3.56
CA TYR A 65 3.82 -4.87 -4.92
C TYR A 65 2.62 -5.10 -5.84
N LEU A 66 2.17 -4.05 -6.48
CA LEU A 66 1.01 -4.07 -7.35
C LEU A 66 1.43 -3.75 -8.77
N MET A 67 0.83 -4.43 -9.74
CA MET A 67 0.89 -4.11 -11.16
C MET A 67 -0.44 -3.54 -11.60
N LEU A 68 -0.41 -2.35 -12.17
CA LEU A 68 -1.57 -1.70 -12.76
C LEU A 68 -1.36 -1.56 -14.27
N ASN A 69 -2.35 -1.94 -15.05
CA ASN A 69 -2.46 -1.45 -16.42
C ASN A 69 -3.10 -0.07 -16.37
N LYS A 70 -2.26 0.98 -16.36
CA LYS A 70 -2.73 2.35 -16.24
C LYS A 70 -3.65 2.71 -17.41
N PRO A 71 -4.89 3.14 -17.17
CA PRO A 71 -5.73 3.68 -18.21
C PRO A 71 -5.35 5.13 -18.54
N LYS A 72 -5.87 5.66 -19.67
CA LYS A 72 -5.82 7.08 -20.00
C LYS A 72 -6.56 7.92 -18.96
N ASP A 73 -6.28 9.21 -18.95
CA ASP A 73 -6.94 10.24 -18.12
C ASP A 73 -6.64 10.15 -16.62
N TYR A 74 -5.61 9.38 -16.23
CA TYR A 74 -5.11 9.32 -14.87
C TYR A 74 -3.66 9.80 -14.81
N VAL A 75 -3.33 10.58 -13.78
CA VAL A 75 -1.97 11.06 -13.55
C VAL A 75 -1.20 10.16 -12.59
N CYS A 76 0.11 10.03 -12.83
CA CYS A 76 1.05 9.36 -11.93
C CYS A 76 1.51 10.34 -10.83
N ALA A 77 0.60 10.75 -9.97
CA ALA A 77 0.86 11.60 -8.81
C ALA A 77 0.09 11.10 -7.60
N ILE A 78 0.61 11.33 -6.40
CA ILE A 78 -0.07 10.95 -5.14
C ILE A 78 -1.36 11.77 -4.98
N LYS A 79 -1.30 13.06 -5.31
CA LYS A 79 -2.45 13.96 -5.36
C LYS A 79 -2.31 14.90 -6.54
N ASP A 80 -3.41 15.19 -7.19
CA ASP A 80 -3.55 16.21 -8.22
C ASP A 80 -4.88 16.92 -8.04
N ASN A 81 -4.92 18.24 -8.34
CA ASN A 81 -6.12 19.04 -8.14
C ASN A 81 -7.03 19.09 -9.38
N LEU A 82 -6.50 18.70 -10.54
CA LEU A 82 -7.18 18.79 -11.82
C LEU A 82 -7.55 17.43 -12.40
N HIS A 83 -6.75 16.40 -12.11
CA HIS A 83 -6.87 15.08 -12.71
C HIS A 83 -6.96 13.99 -11.65
N LYS A 84 -7.60 12.89 -11.98
CA LYS A 84 -7.66 11.70 -11.12
C LYS A 84 -6.28 11.05 -10.98
N SER A 85 -5.89 10.72 -9.78
CA SER A 85 -4.68 9.96 -9.51
C SER A 85 -4.87 8.47 -9.82
N VAL A 86 -3.83 7.81 -10.32
CA VAL A 86 -3.82 6.35 -10.47
C VAL A 86 -4.05 5.62 -9.15
N LEU A 87 -3.72 6.22 -8.00
CA LEU A 87 -3.94 5.63 -6.68
C LEU A 87 -5.43 5.54 -6.33
N GLU A 88 -6.30 6.34 -6.92
CA GLU A 88 -7.76 6.24 -6.73
C GLU A 88 -8.35 4.95 -7.29
N LEU A 89 -7.62 4.25 -8.16
CA LEU A 89 -8.01 2.95 -8.71
C LEU A 89 -7.73 1.79 -7.73
N ILE A 90 -6.97 2.04 -6.65
CA ILE A 90 -6.51 1.02 -5.71
C ILE A 90 -7.19 1.23 -4.36
N LYS A 91 -8.36 0.63 -4.20
CA LYS A 91 -9.19 0.82 -3.00
C LYS A 91 -8.79 -0.06 -1.81
N ASP A 92 -8.21 -1.23 -2.06
CA ASP A 92 -7.93 -2.20 -0.99
C ASP A 92 -6.72 -1.83 -0.13
N TYR A 93 -5.93 -0.84 -0.56
CA TYR A 93 -4.66 -0.45 0.08
C TYR A 93 -4.56 1.06 0.37
N GLU A 94 -5.70 1.76 0.45
CA GLU A 94 -5.74 3.22 0.68
C GLU A 94 -5.00 3.66 1.95
N GLU A 95 -4.87 2.78 2.93
CA GLU A 95 -4.25 3.07 4.21
C GLU A 95 -2.73 2.89 4.23
N ARG A 96 -2.17 2.37 3.13
CA ARG A 96 -0.73 2.20 2.97
C ARG A 96 -0.11 3.43 2.30
N ASP A 97 1.14 3.71 2.62
CA ASP A 97 1.91 4.81 2.02
C ASP A 97 2.47 4.37 0.66
N LEU A 98 1.58 4.36 -0.34
CA LEU A 98 1.88 3.86 -1.66
C LEU A 98 2.74 4.82 -2.48
N HIS A 99 3.76 4.28 -3.13
CA HIS A 99 4.61 4.96 -4.10
C HIS A 99 4.34 4.47 -5.52
N ILE A 100 4.35 5.39 -6.45
CA ILE A 100 4.27 5.07 -7.89
C ILE A 100 5.69 4.89 -8.41
N VAL A 101 6.01 3.71 -8.97
CA VAL A 101 7.36 3.36 -9.45
C VAL A 101 7.55 3.83 -10.88
N GLY A 102 8.00 5.06 -11.02
CA GLY A 102 8.10 5.73 -12.30
C GLY A 102 6.82 6.47 -12.68
N ARG A 103 6.75 6.95 -13.91
CA ARG A 103 5.62 7.76 -14.38
C ARG A 103 5.32 7.44 -15.83
N LEU A 104 4.04 7.46 -16.17
CA LEU A 104 3.51 7.51 -17.52
C LEU A 104 2.71 8.82 -17.64
N ASP A 105 2.67 9.39 -18.84
CA ASP A 105 1.88 10.59 -19.09
C ASP A 105 0.38 10.29 -18.96
N ILE A 106 -0.43 11.32 -18.84
CA ILE A 106 -1.87 11.21 -18.59
C ILE A 106 -2.59 10.42 -19.68
N ASP A 107 -2.18 10.60 -20.93
CA ASP A 107 -2.70 9.95 -22.12
C ASP A 107 -2.05 8.61 -22.47
N THR A 108 -0.99 8.24 -21.74
CA THR A 108 -0.27 6.97 -21.92
C THR A 108 -0.92 5.86 -21.11
N GLU A 109 -1.12 4.71 -21.75
CA GLU A 109 -1.60 3.47 -21.12
C GLU A 109 -0.45 2.49 -20.92
N GLY A 110 -0.57 1.58 -19.98
CA GLY A 110 0.38 0.48 -19.83
C GLY A 110 0.81 0.17 -18.41
N LEU A 111 1.88 -0.61 -18.29
CA LEU A 111 2.38 -1.14 -17.03
C LEU A 111 2.87 -0.02 -16.12
N LEU A 112 2.29 0.02 -14.93
CA LEU A 112 2.72 0.85 -13.82
C LEU A 112 2.87 -0.03 -12.57
N LEU A 113 3.99 0.11 -11.88
CA LEU A 113 4.22 -0.56 -10.60
C LEU A 113 3.90 0.40 -9.46
N ILE A 114 3.26 -0.13 -8.41
CA ILE A 114 2.90 0.62 -7.20
C ILE A 114 3.27 -0.23 -6.00
N THR A 115 3.91 0.36 -5.01
CA THR A 115 4.40 -0.33 -3.81
C THR A 115 4.52 0.64 -2.64
N ASP A 116 4.63 0.13 -1.42
CA ASP A 116 5.05 0.88 -0.23
C ASP A 116 6.52 0.59 0.16
N ASP A 117 7.28 -0.08 -0.73
CA ASP A 117 8.72 -0.30 -0.61
C ASP A 117 9.49 0.85 -1.27
N GLY A 118 9.94 1.81 -0.44
CA GLY A 118 10.71 2.96 -0.90
C GLY A 118 12.07 2.59 -1.48
N ASP A 119 12.73 1.56 -0.95
CA ASP A 119 14.03 1.08 -1.44
C ASP A 119 13.89 0.46 -2.83
N PHE A 120 12.85 -0.34 -3.04
CA PHE A 120 12.51 -0.89 -4.35
C PHE A 120 12.25 0.24 -5.36
N THR A 121 11.39 1.21 -4.98
CA THR A 121 11.07 2.36 -5.82
C THR A 121 12.34 3.10 -6.24
N HIS A 122 13.23 3.39 -5.29
CA HIS A 122 14.48 4.07 -5.56
C HIS A 122 15.39 3.25 -6.49
N LYS A 123 15.52 1.94 -6.28
CA LYS A 123 16.32 1.06 -7.13
C LYS A 123 15.82 1.03 -8.59
N ILE A 124 14.49 1.03 -8.79
CA ILE A 124 13.90 0.98 -10.13
C ILE A 124 13.94 2.34 -10.84
N THR A 125 13.75 3.44 -10.12
CA THR A 125 13.61 4.78 -10.73
C THR A 125 14.91 5.56 -10.81
N SER A 126 15.93 5.16 -10.07
CA SER A 126 17.23 5.83 -10.07
C SER A 126 17.87 5.84 -11.47
N PRO A 127 18.40 6.96 -11.95
CA PRO A 127 19.13 7.02 -13.23
C PRO A 127 20.35 6.07 -13.29
N LYS A 128 20.91 5.71 -12.14
CA LYS A 128 22.07 4.80 -12.02
C LYS A 128 21.69 3.33 -12.20
N SER A 129 20.41 2.98 -12.17
CA SER A 129 19.97 1.58 -12.23
C SER A 129 20.03 0.97 -13.64
N ASN A 130 20.16 1.80 -14.68
CA ASN A 130 20.18 1.39 -16.10
C ASN A 130 18.99 0.48 -16.51
N ILE A 131 17.84 0.62 -15.84
CA ILE A 131 16.64 -0.13 -16.19
C ILE A 131 15.97 0.58 -17.36
N SER A 132 15.93 -0.11 -18.51
CA SER A 132 15.27 0.42 -19.70
C SER A 132 13.75 0.38 -19.55
N LYS A 133 13.09 1.42 -20.07
CA LYS A 133 11.64 1.52 -20.18
C LYS A 133 11.30 1.78 -21.64
N ASN A 134 10.42 0.96 -22.21
CA ASN A 134 10.01 1.08 -23.59
C ASN A 134 8.58 1.60 -23.66
N ILE A 135 8.36 2.63 -24.48
CA ILE A 135 7.04 3.16 -24.81
C ILE A 135 6.86 3.01 -26.32
N MET A 136 5.77 2.37 -26.74
CA MET A 136 5.39 2.32 -28.14
C MET A 136 4.38 3.42 -28.43
N SER A 137 4.59 4.17 -29.50
CA SER A 137 3.63 5.15 -29.99
C SER A 137 3.23 4.82 -31.44
N ASN A 138 1.93 4.89 -31.72
CA ASN A 138 1.42 4.80 -33.07
C ASN A 138 1.38 6.22 -33.65
N ILE A 139 2.24 6.48 -34.63
CA ILE A 139 2.21 7.73 -35.40
C ILE A 139 1.19 7.51 -36.51
N VAL A 140 0.08 8.25 -36.46
CA VAL A 140 -0.85 8.35 -37.59
C VAL A 140 -0.41 9.54 -38.42
N GLU A 141 0.18 9.27 -39.57
CA GLU A 141 0.38 10.33 -40.58
C GLU A 141 -0.98 10.82 -41.06
N LYS A 142 -1.17 12.13 -40.99
CA LYS A 142 -2.36 12.80 -41.54
C LYS A 142 -2.17 13.15 -43.01
#